data_39701cb387b773cbf9d50948580658fc
#
_entry.id   39701cb387b773cbf9d50948580658fc
#
_cell.length_a   1.000
_cell.length_b   1.000
_cell.length_c   1.000
_cell.angle_alpha   90.00
_cell.angle_beta   90.00
_cell.angle_gamma   90.00
#
_symmetry.space_group_name_H-M   'P 1'
#
loop_
_entity.id
_entity.type
_entity.pdbx_description
1 polymer ?
#
loop_
_entity_poly.entity_id
_entity_poly.type
_entity_poly.pdbx_seq_one_letter_code
_entity_poly.pdbx_strand_id
1 'polypeptide(L)' 'MKHKIEVFSAGCKVCKDAIEVVHRLAGSDHEVVVRDMHQPEVVSRAVQHGVRSLPAVMIDDKLLAGRAGVEEHVLREALR' A
#
# COMPACT_ATOMS: atom_id res chain seq x y z
N MET A 1 -3.67 -17.94 0.79
CA MET A 1 -2.76 -17.46 1.83
C MET A 1 -3.03 -16.00 2.12
N LYS A 2 -2.92 -15.60 3.38
CA LYS A 2 -3.22 -14.24 3.80
C LYS A 2 -1.96 -13.36 3.71
N HIS A 3 -2.05 -12.30 2.92
CA HIS A 3 -0.98 -11.31 2.82
C HIS A 3 -1.29 -10.11 3.70
N LYS A 4 -0.23 -9.43 4.14
CA LYS A 4 -0.34 -8.16 4.83
C LYS A 4 -0.06 -7.05 3.82
N ILE A 5 -1.04 -6.20 3.59
CA ILE A 5 -0.95 -5.11 2.63
C ILE A 5 -0.88 -3.79 3.39
N GLU A 6 0.20 -3.04 3.20
CA GLU A 6 0.36 -1.73 3.81
C GLU A 6 0.21 -0.66 2.73
N VAL A 7 -0.64 0.33 2.98
CA VAL A 7 -0.82 1.45 2.07
C VAL A 7 -0.37 2.71 2.77
N PHE A 8 0.69 3.33 2.26
CA PHE A 8 1.20 4.60 2.78
C PHE A 8 0.42 5.74 2.16
N SER A 9 -0.18 6.59 2.98
CA SER A 9 -1.11 7.62 2.54
C SER A 9 -0.83 8.94 3.24
N ALA A 10 -0.87 10.03 2.48
CA ALA A 10 -0.82 11.39 3.02
C ALA A 10 -2.22 12.03 3.09
N GLY A 11 -3.28 11.25 2.83
CA GLY A 11 -4.65 11.74 2.90
C GLY A 11 -5.15 12.43 1.63
N CYS A 12 -4.37 12.42 0.55
CA CYS A 12 -4.80 13.02 -0.72
C CYS A 12 -5.84 12.13 -1.42
N LYS A 13 -6.50 12.69 -2.43
CA LYS A 13 -7.53 11.95 -3.17
C LYS A 13 -6.98 10.68 -3.82
N VAL A 14 -5.81 10.79 -4.43
CA VAL A 14 -5.17 9.64 -5.08
C VAL A 14 -4.87 8.55 -4.07
N CYS A 15 -4.44 8.94 -2.87
CA CYS A 15 -4.18 8.00 -1.78
C CYS A 15 -5.46 7.30 -1.34
N LYS A 16 -6.56 8.06 -1.23
CA LYS A 16 -7.86 7.48 -0.85
C LYS A 16 -8.36 6.49 -1.89
N ASP A 17 -8.20 6.83 -3.18
CA ASP A 17 -8.58 5.94 -4.28
C ASP A 17 -7.77 4.64 -4.24
N ALA A 18 -6.47 4.74 -3.95
CA ALA A 18 -5.60 3.58 -3.81
C ALA A 18 -6.06 2.66 -2.67
N ILE A 19 -6.43 3.26 -1.54
CA ILE A 19 -6.94 2.50 -0.39
C ILE A 19 -8.21 1.73 -0.77
N GLU A 20 -9.11 2.36 -1.50
CA GLU A 20 -10.34 1.70 -1.96
C GLU A 20 -10.04 0.51 -2.86
N VAL A 21 -9.12 0.67 -3.81
CA VAL A 21 -8.71 -0.41 -4.71
C VAL A 21 -8.13 -1.57 -3.90
N VAL A 22 -7.26 -1.27 -2.96
CA VAL A 22 -6.63 -2.29 -2.12
C VAL A 22 -7.66 -3.05 -1.30
N HIS A 23 -8.59 -2.35 -0.67
CA HIS A 23 -9.66 -2.99 0.10
C HIS A 23 -10.53 -3.90 -0.76
N ARG A 24 -10.87 -3.45 -1.96
CA ARG A 24 -11.68 -4.23 -2.87
C ARG A 24 -10.99 -5.53 -3.28
N LEU A 25 -9.71 -5.45 -3.61
CA LEU A 25 -8.95 -6.62 -4.04
C LEU A 25 -8.60 -7.55 -2.88
N ALA A 26 -8.36 -7.00 -1.71
CA ALA A 26 -8.03 -7.79 -0.52
C ALA A 26 -9.24 -8.58 -0.01
N GLY A 27 -10.42 -7.97 -0.05
CA GLY A 27 -11.62 -8.57 0.49
C GLY A 27 -11.42 -8.96 1.94
N SER A 28 -11.86 -10.14 2.31
CA SER A 28 -11.67 -10.71 3.66
C SER A 28 -10.46 -11.64 3.72
N ASP A 29 -9.77 -11.85 2.59
CA ASP A 29 -8.68 -12.83 2.49
C ASP A 29 -7.33 -12.29 2.94
N HIS A 30 -7.17 -10.97 2.97
CA HIS A 30 -5.89 -10.33 3.26
C HIS A 30 -6.06 -9.22 4.29
N GLU A 31 -4.99 -8.96 5.05
CA GLU A 31 -4.96 -7.88 6.01
C GLU A 31 -4.57 -6.57 5.32
N VAL A 32 -5.33 -5.50 5.55
CA VAL A 32 -5.02 -4.17 5.00
C VAL A 32 -4.72 -3.22 6.15
N VAL A 33 -3.56 -2.58 6.10
CA VAL A 33 -3.13 -1.60 7.09
C VAL A 33 -2.86 -0.28 6.36
N VAL A 34 -3.56 0.77 6.74
CA VAL A 34 -3.32 2.11 6.20
C VAL A 34 -2.30 2.80 7.09
N ARG A 35 -1.18 3.23 6.49
CA ARG A 35 -0.10 3.91 7.19
C ARG A 35 -0.20 5.40 6.94
N ASP A 36 -0.36 6.18 8.02
CA ASP A 36 -0.50 7.63 7.95
C ASP A 36 0.89 8.27 7.92
N MET A 37 1.22 8.92 6.81
CA MET A 37 2.53 9.58 6.62
C MET A 37 2.70 10.83 7.46
N HIS A 38 1.70 11.24 8.23
CA HIS A 38 1.85 12.32 9.21
C HIS A 38 2.49 11.83 10.51
N GLN A 39 2.64 10.52 10.69
CA GLN A 39 3.26 9.95 11.88
C GLN A 39 4.74 9.67 11.63
N PRO A 40 5.64 10.13 12.54
CA PRO A 40 7.09 9.98 12.33
C PRO A 40 7.56 8.53 12.16
N GLU A 41 7.01 7.59 12.90
CA GLU A 41 7.37 6.18 12.79
C GLU A 41 7.00 5.61 11.43
N VAL A 42 5.91 6.09 10.83
CA VAL A 42 5.50 5.67 9.49
C VAL A 42 6.46 6.22 8.45
N VAL A 43 6.88 7.48 8.60
CA VAL A 43 7.87 8.09 7.71
C VAL A 43 9.17 7.29 7.75
N SER A 44 9.64 6.92 8.94
CA SER A 44 10.86 6.13 9.09
C SER A 44 10.75 4.79 8.37
N ARG A 45 9.63 4.10 8.53
CA ARG A 45 9.39 2.83 7.86
C ARG A 45 9.39 3.00 6.34
N ALA A 46 8.74 4.06 5.85
CA ALA A 46 8.69 4.34 4.41
C ALA A 46 10.10 4.57 3.85
N VAL A 47 10.91 5.35 4.53
CA VAL A 47 12.30 5.62 4.11
C VAL A 47 13.11 4.33 4.09
N GLN A 48 12.98 3.50 5.14
CA GLN A 48 13.71 2.23 5.23
C GLN A 48 13.39 1.30 4.06
N HIS A 49 12.17 1.34 3.55
CA HIS A 49 11.73 0.47 2.46
C HIS A 49 11.79 1.13 1.09
N GLY A 50 12.35 2.33 1.00
CA GLY A 50 12.58 3.00 -0.28
C GLY A 50 11.36 3.66 -0.89
N VAL A 51 10.36 3.99 -0.09
CA VAL A 51 9.16 4.70 -0.56
C VAL A 51 9.56 6.12 -0.98
N ARG A 52 9.30 6.48 -2.23
CA ARG A 52 9.65 7.79 -2.79
C ARG A 52 8.46 8.61 -3.23
N SER A 53 7.32 7.98 -3.44
CA SER A 53 6.12 8.68 -3.87
C SER A 53 4.91 8.05 -3.18
N LEU A 54 3.83 8.82 -3.08
CA LEU A 54 2.58 8.39 -2.47
C LEU A 54 1.45 8.46 -3.50
N PRO A 55 0.50 7.56 -3.44
CA PRO A 55 0.41 6.44 -2.51
C PRO A 55 1.43 5.35 -2.82
N ALA A 56 1.82 4.60 -1.80
CA ALA A 56 2.72 3.47 -1.97
C ALA A 56 2.12 2.23 -1.30
N VAL A 57 2.33 1.07 -1.91
CA VAL A 57 1.78 -0.20 -1.42
C VAL A 57 2.92 -1.18 -1.16
N MET A 58 2.90 -1.79 0.02
CA MET A 58 3.81 -2.87 0.37
C MET A 58 2.99 -4.12 0.63
N ILE A 59 3.50 -5.24 0.17
CA ILE A 59 2.90 -6.56 0.44
C ILE A 59 3.95 -7.43 1.10
N ASP A 60 3.66 -7.87 2.33
CA ASP A 60 4.57 -8.72 3.12
C ASP A 60 5.99 -8.12 3.18
N ASP A 61 6.07 -6.83 3.49
CA ASP A 61 7.31 -6.06 3.63
C ASP A 61 8.07 -5.82 2.33
N LYS A 62 7.43 -6.05 1.18
CA LYS A 62 8.02 -5.77 -0.12
C LYS A 62 7.29 -4.62 -0.79
N LEU A 63 8.02 -3.58 -1.17
CA LEU A 63 7.46 -2.44 -1.88
C LEU A 63 7.14 -2.79 -3.32
N LEU A 64 5.91 -2.50 -3.74
CA LEU A 64 5.54 -2.56 -5.14
C LEU A 64 6.00 -1.28 -5.82
N ALA A 65 6.55 -1.41 -7.04
CA ALA A 65 7.23 -0.31 -7.72
C ALA A 65 6.28 0.85 -8.07
N GLY A 66 6.63 2.05 -7.56
CA GLY A 66 6.02 3.32 -7.95
C GLY A 66 4.50 3.33 -7.96
N ARG A 67 3.93 4.10 -8.88
CA ARG A 67 2.47 4.19 -9.04
C ARG A 67 1.85 2.89 -9.53
N ALA A 68 2.62 2.06 -10.19
CA ALA A 68 2.16 0.75 -10.64
C ALA A 68 1.68 -0.11 -9.48
N GLY A 69 2.21 0.14 -8.27
CA GLY A 69 1.82 -0.58 -7.07
C GLY A 69 0.36 -0.40 -6.69
N VAL A 70 -0.31 0.66 -7.18
CA VAL A 70 -1.73 0.91 -6.90
C VAL A 70 -2.64 0.55 -8.07
N GLU A 71 -2.09 0.05 -9.15
CA GLU A 71 -2.88 -0.41 -10.28
C GLU A 71 -3.45 -1.80 -9.98
N GLU A 72 -4.72 -1.98 -10.32
CA GLU A 72 -5.45 -3.18 -9.97
C GLU A 72 -4.77 -4.46 -10.47
N HIS A 73 -4.30 -4.47 -11.72
CA HIS A 73 -3.69 -5.67 -12.29
C HIS A 73 -2.37 -6.03 -11.60
N VAL A 74 -1.59 -5.03 -11.19
CA VAL A 74 -0.33 -5.25 -10.47
C VAL A 74 -0.60 -5.82 -9.08
N LEU A 75 -1.58 -5.24 -8.38
CA LEU A 75 -1.98 -5.72 -7.06
C LEU A 75 -2.51 -7.15 -7.12
N ARG A 76 -3.35 -7.42 -8.10
CA ARG A 76 -3.93 -8.75 -8.28
C ARG A 76 -2.86 -9.81 -8.51
N GLU A 77 -1.87 -9.47 -9.33
CA GLU A 77 -0.74 -10.35 -9.62
C GLU A 77 0.08 -10.61 -8.36
N ALA A 78 0.34 -9.56 -7.56
CA ALA A 78 1.15 -9.66 -6.35
C ALA A 78 0.45 -10.45 -5.23
N LEU A 79 -0.88 -10.51 -5.26
CA LEU A 79 -1.67 -11.21 -4.24
C LEU A 79 -1.93 -12.69 -4.57
N ARG A 80 -1.45 -13.18 -5.66
CA ARG A 80 -1.59 -14.59 -6.02
C ARG A 80 -0.88 -15.53 -5.07
#